data_243bcaba30745fb3fc60a34df20c962b
#
_entry.id   243bcaba30745fb3fc60a34df20c962b
#
_cell.length_a   1.000
_cell.length_b   1.000
_cell.length_c   1.000
_cell.angle_alpha   90.00
_cell.angle_beta   90.00
_cell.angle_gamma   90.00
#
_symmetry.space_group_name_H-M   'P 1'
#
loop_
_entity.id
_entity.type
_entity.pdbx_description
1 polymer ?
#
loop_
_entity_poly.entity_id
_entity_poly.type
_entity_poly.pdbx_seq_one_letter_code
_entity_poly.pdbx_strand_id
1 'polypeptide(L)'
;MFDLDAYLARIGICDRPGLASVHRAHVISIPFENLDPRRGIPVSLELADLERKLVYQRRGGYCFEQNLLLKAALEALGHDVELLLARVRLGRPPDSPRPRTHLVLRVRADGAVWHADVGFGRGTLLEPIPFGPGGPHEQSGWRFRVVEDGPELVLQTAQNGEWIELYGFVPEPVPFIDVETSNWFTCTHPRSPFVTGLIVSAVRGDATRVSLSDWEGLALSEDNPAGGTVTPVQPAEVGRLIATRFGLEGFNG
;
A
#
# COMPACT_ATOMS: atom_id res chain seq x y z
N MET A 1 7.85 -14.22 -17.77
CA MET A 1 7.57 -15.12 -16.62
C MET A 1 8.03 -14.38 -15.39
N PHE A 2 7.26 -14.37 -14.29
CA PHE A 2 7.64 -13.69 -13.04
C PHE A 2 8.86 -14.35 -12.38
N ASP A 3 9.84 -13.54 -11.97
CA ASP A 3 11.05 -14.01 -11.29
C ASP A 3 10.80 -14.01 -9.76
N LEU A 4 10.22 -15.11 -9.28
CA LEU A 4 9.92 -15.27 -7.86
C LEU A 4 11.19 -15.21 -6.97
N ASP A 5 12.30 -15.78 -7.44
CA ASP A 5 13.54 -15.82 -6.67
C ASP A 5 14.13 -14.40 -6.48
N ALA A 6 14.13 -13.59 -7.55
CA ALA A 6 14.53 -12.20 -7.47
C ALA A 6 13.60 -11.38 -6.55
N TYR A 7 12.29 -11.63 -6.60
CA TYR A 7 11.34 -10.99 -5.69
C TYR A 7 11.57 -11.39 -4.23
N LEU A 8 11.73 -12.68 -3.94
CA LEU A 8 12.01 -13.16 -2.58
C LEU A 8 13.33 -12.56 -2.05
N ALA A 9 14.37 -12.53 -2.87
CA ALA A 9 15.63 -11.86 -2.53
C ALA A 9 15.44 -10.35 -2.27
N ARG A 10 14.58 -9.66 -3.05
CA ARG A 10 14.26 -8.24 -2.86
C ARG A 10 13.64 -7.96 -1.50
N ILE A 11 12.77 -8.86 -1.02
CA ILE A 11 12.09 -8.73 0.27
C ILE A 11 12.83 -9.43 1.42
N GLY A 12 14.01 -10.01 1.17
CA GLY A 12 14.87 -10.60 2.19
C GLY A 12 14.42 -11.97 2.69
N ILE A 13 13.76 -12.77 1.86
CA ILE A 13 13.32 -14.13 2.18
C ILE A 13 14.17 -15.14 1.39
N CYS A 14 14.69 -16.16 2.09
CA CYS A 14 15.56 -17.18 1.50
C CYS A 14 14.83 -18.51 1.25
N ASP A 15 13.78 -18.81 2.01
CA ASP A 15 13.00 -20.06 1.93
C ASP A 15 11.63 -19.83 1.28
N ARG A 16 10.89 -20.90 1.00
CA ARG A 16 9.53 -20.80 0.46
C ARG A 16 8.55 -20.41 1.59
N PRO A 17 8.09 -19.13 1.62
CA PRO A 17 7.34 -18.59 2.75
C PRO A 17 5.84 -18.86 2.64
N GLY A 18 5.13 -18.78 3.77
CA GLY A 18 3.68 -18.64 3.80
C GLY A 18 3.22 -17.20 3.53
N LEU A 19 1.91 -17.02 3.30
CA LEU A 19 1.28 -15.76 2.96
C LEU A 19 1.64 -14.59 3.91
N ALA A 20 1.55 -14.81 5.23
CA ALA A 20 1.83 -13.75 6.21
C ALA A 20 3.29 -13.28 6.17
N SER A 21 4.24 -14.20 5.98
CA SER A 21 5.67 -13.88 5.89
C SER A 21 5.99 -13.06 4.65
N VAL A 22 5.43 -13.43 3.48
CA VAL A 22 5.59 -12.67 2.23
C VAL A 22 5.01 -11.27 2.37
N HIS A 23 3.79 -11.17 2.88
CA HIS A 23 3.11 -9.88 3.05
C HIS A 23 3.91 -8.94 3.94
N ARG A 24 4.31 -9.41 5.13
CA ARG A 24 5.09 -8.61 6.07
C ARG A 24 6.45 -8.19 5.50
N ALA A 25 7.18 -9.12 4.89
CA ALA A 25 8.46 -8.83 4.28
C ALA A 25 8.35 -7.83 3.12
N HIS A 26 7.31 -7.93 2.29
CA HIS A 26 7.02 -6.96 1.23
C HIS A 26 6.83 -5.55 1.81
N VAL A 27 5.93 -5.38 2.79
CA VAL A 27 5.62 -4.09 3.42
C VAL A 27 6.86 -3.44 4.03
N ILE A 28 7.75 -4.21 4.65
CA ILE A 28 8.97 -3.70 5.28
C ILE A 28 10.03 -3.33 4.24
N SER A 29 10.09 -4.06 3.12
CA SER A 29 11.19 -3.95 2.15
C SER A 29 10.92 -3.00 1.00
N ILE A 30 9.65 -2.80 0.60
CA ILE A 30 9.28 -2.00 -0.57
C ILE A 30 8.49 -0.77 -0.13
N PRO A 31 9.06 0.43 -0.23
CA PRO A 31 8.38 1.65 0.19
C PRO A 31 7.21 1.99 -0.73
N PHE A 32 6.19 2.64 -0.18
CA PHE A 32 5.12 3.27 -0.95
C PHE A 32 5.59 4.61 -1.48
N GLU A 33 5.37 4.92 -2.78
CA GLU A 33 5.73 6.22 -3.36
C GLU A 33 4.90 6.57 -4.60
N ASN A 34 4.75 7.86 -4.86
CA ASN A 34 4.09 8.39 -6.06
C ASN A 34 5.00 9.27 -6.92
N LEU A 35 6.29 9.02 -6.89
CA LEU A 35 7.28 9.91 -7.53
C LEU A 35 7.14 9.97 -9.05
N ASP A 36 6.69 8.90 -9.71
CA ASP A 36 6.45 8.89 -11.14
C ASP A 36 5.19 9.71 -11.53
N PRO A 37 3.99 9.47 -10.96
CA PRO A 37 2.82 10.29 -11.22
C PRO A 37 3.04 11.79 -10.95
N ARG A 38 3.73 12.12 -9.86
CA ARG A 38 4.06 13.52 -9.53
C ARG A 38 4.95 14.20 -10.57
N ARG A 39 5.73 13.43 -11.31
CA ARG A 39 6.57 13.92 -12.45
C ARG A 39 5.84 13.87 -13.78
N GLY A 40 4.57 13.49 -13.81
CA GLY A 40 3.80 13.30 -15.02
C GLY A 40 4.16 12.04 -15.81
N ILE A 41 4.81 11.07 -15.18
CA ILE A 41 5.15 9.77 -15.77
C ILE A 41 4.02 8.78 -15.45
N PRO A 42 3.28 8.29 -16.46
CA PRO A 42 2.24 7.29 -16.24
C PRO A 42 2.81 5.99 -15.67
N VAL A 43 2.05 5.35 -14.79
CA VAL A 43 2.43 4.07 -14.18
C VAL A 43 1.96 2.92 -15.06
N SER A 44 2.89 2.09 -15.49
CA SER A 44 2.61 0.82 -16.17
C SER A 44 2.21 -0.25 -15.16
N LEU A 45 1.19 -1.06 -15.49
CA LEU A 45 0.80 -2.24 -14.71
C LEU A 45 1.28 -3.55 -15.33
N GLU A 46 2.05 -3.48 -16.41
CA GLU A 46 2.68 -4.65 -17.00
C GLU A 46 3.66 -5.29 -16.00
N LEU A 47 3.53 -6.60 -15.80
CA LEU A 47 4.30 -7.32 -14.79
C LEU A 47 5.82 -7.12 -14.94
N ALA A 48 6.32 -7.11 -16.18
CA ALA A 48 7.75 -6.87 -16.45
C ALA A 48 8.22 -5.46 -16.03
N ASP A 49 7.34 -4.45 -16.12
CA ASP A 49 7.64 -3.09 -15.67
C ASP A 49 7.62 -2.99 -14.15
N LEU A 50 6.67 -3.69 -13.50
CA LEU A 50 6.60 -3.79 -12.04
C LEU A 50 7.86 -4.47 -11.46
N GLU A 51 8.27 -5.60 -12.02
CA GLU A 51 9.49 -6.28 -11.63
C GLU A 51 10.72 -5.40 -11.83
N ARG A 52 10.86 -4.79 -13.01
CA ARG A 52 11.98 -3.89 -13.31
C ARG A 52 12.06 -2.78 -12.26
N LYS A 53 10.95 -2.11 -11.96
CA LYS A 53 10.91 -0.97 -11.03
C LYS A 53 11.09 -1.38 -9.57
N LEU A 54 10.24 -2.27 -9.05
CA LEU A 54 10.17 -2.56 -7.62
C LEU A 54 11.22 -3.58 -7.17
N VAL A 55 11.59 -4.53 -8.04
CA VAL A 55 12.55 -5.59 -7.70
C VAL A 55 13.96 -5.17 -8.11
N TYR A 56 14.22 -4.98 -9.40
CA TYR A 56 15.58 -4.79 -9.91
C TYR A 56 16.13 -3.38 -9.68
N GLN A 57 15.34 -2.34 -9.89
CA GLN A 57 15.71 -0.95 -9.60
C GLN A 57 15.55 -0.59 -8.12
N ARG A 58 15.01 -1.50 -7.31
CA ARG A 58 14.78 -1.32 -5.87
C ARG A 58 13.98 -0.06 -5.52
N ARG A 59 13.16 0.41 -6.47
CA ARG A 59 12.20 1.49 -6.27
C ARG A 59 11.03 1.03 -5.38
N GLY A 60 10.16 1.95 -5.04
CA GLY A 60 8.82 1.72 -4.51
C GLY A 60 7.76 1.84 -5.60
N GLY A 61 6.53 1.90 -5.16
CA GLY A 61 5.36 2.14 -5.99
C GLY A 61 4.14 2.39 -5.11
N TYR A 62 3.00 2.69 -5.72
CA TYR A 62 1.75 2.89 -4.99
C TYR A 62 0.84 1.65 -5.05
N CYS A 63 -0.42 1.74 -4.59
CA CYS A 63 -1.27 0.58 -4.33
C CYS A 63 -1.40 -0.41 -5.50
N PHE A 64 -1.56 0.08 -6.73
CA PHE A 64 -1.71 -0.80 -7.90
C PHE A 64 -0.42 -1.59 -8.17
N GLU A 65 0.73 -0.92 -8.15
CA GLU A 65 2.03 -1.55 -8.37
C GLU A 65 2.36 -2.57 -7.27
N GLN A 66 2.21 -2.17 -6.01
CA GLN A 66 2.52 -3.00 -4.84
C GLN A 66 1.65 -4.26 -4.80
N ASN A 67 0.31 -4.09 -4.90
CA ASN A 67 -0.59 -5.23 -4.79
C ASN A 67 -0.57 -6.14 -6.03
N LEU A 68 -0.30 -5.62 -7.23
CA LEU A 68 -0.12 -6.47 -8.41
C LEU A 68 1.19 -7.27 -8.35
N LEU A 69 2.27 -6.68 -7.85
CA LEU A 69 3.52 -7.42 -7.64
C LEU A 69 3.35 -8.52 -6.58
N LEU A 70 2.66 -8.20 -5.46
CA LEU A 70 2.32 -9.20 -4.44
C LEU A 70 1.44 -10.31 -5.01
N LYS A 71 0.42 -9.97 -5.81
CA LYS A 71 -0.43 -10.96 -6.51
C LYS A 71 0.41 -11.92 -7.32
N ALA A 72 1.31 -11.42 -8.17
CA ALA A 72 2.16 -12.27 -9.01
C ALA A 72 3.04 -13.22 -8.17
N ALA A 73 3.58 -12.74 -7.07
CA ALA A 73 4.37 -13.55 -6.14
C ALA A 73 3.53 -14.64 -5.46
N LEU A 74 2.33 -14.28 -4.99
CA LEU A 74 1.43 -15.23 -4.32
C LEU A 74 0.93 -16.31 -5.30
N GLU A 75 0.61 -15.95 -6.54
CA GLU A 75 0.22 -16.91 -7.59
C GLU A 75 1.38 -17.86 -7.94
N ALA A 76 2.62 -17.34 -8.03
CA ALA A 76 3.81 -18.17 -8.23
C ALA A 76 4.09 -19.11 -7.05
N LEU A 77 3.64 -18.77 -5.85
CA LEU A 77 3.66 -19.62 -4.66
C LEU A 77 2.50 -20.62 -4.62
N GLY A 78 1.53 -20.55 -5.54
CA GLY A 78 0.41 -21.48 -5.68
C GLY A 78 -0.87 -21.05 -4.96
N HIS A 79 -1.00 -19.78 -4.58
CA HIS A 79 -2.22 -19.23 -4.00
C HIS A 79 -3.18 -18.72 -5.08
N ASP A 80 -4.49 -18.75 -4.80
CA ASP A 80 -5.52 -18.14 -5.65
C ASP A 80 -5.78 -16.70 -5.18
N VAL A 81 -5.66 -15.72 -6.10
CA VAL A 81 -5.70 -14.29 -5.76
C VAL A 81 -6.67 -13.54 -6.66
N GLU A 82 -7.62 -12.87 -6.06
CA GLU A 82 -8.62 -12.04 -6.72
C GLU A 82 -8.39 -10.55 -6.44
N LEU A 83 -8.66 -9.71 -7.45
CA LEU A 83 -8.53 -8.26 -7.38
C LEU A 83 -9.84 -7.61 -6.93
N LEU A 84 -9.77 -6.68 -6.00
CA LEU A 84 -10.90 -5.86 -5.58
C LEU A 84 -10.51 -4.38 -5.60
N LEU A 85 -11.46 -3.51 -5.97
CA LEU A 85 -11.26 -2.06 -5.96
C LEU A 85 -11.96 -1.42 -4.77
N ALA A 86 -11.22 -0.62 -4.02
CA ALA A 86 -11.66 0.07 -2.82
C ALA A 86 -11.75 1.59 -3.02
N ARG A 87 -12.55 2.24 -2.18
CA ARG A 87 -12.67 3.70 -2.04
C ARG A 87 -11.93 4.15 -0.79
N VAL A 88 -10.92 4.99 -0.94
CA VAL A 88 -10.21 5.57 0.20
C VAL A 88 -11.16 6.44 1.02
N ARG A 89 -11.28 6.17 2.31
CA ARG A 89 -12.13 6.90 3.27
C ARG A 89 -11.32 7.80 4.21
N LEU A 90 -10.05 7.50 4.39
CA LEU A 90 -9.13 8.24 5.27
C LEU A 90 -9.09 9.73 4.91
N GLY A 91 -9.34 10.60 5.91
CA GLY A 91 -9.31 12.04 5.74
C GLY A 91 -10.41 12.62 4.85
N ARG A 92 -11.50 11.88 4.61
CA ARG A 92 -12.61 12.31 3.76
C ARG A 92 -13.92 12.41 4.54
N PRO A 93 -14.76 13.42 4.25
CA PRO A 93 -16.12 13.47 4.82
C PRO A 93 -16.92 12.22 4.44
N PRO A 94 -17.78 11.68 5.32
CA PRO A 94 -18.52 10.43 5.09
C PRO A 94 -19.29 10.40 3.76
N ASP A 95 -19.98 11.47 3.41
CA ASP A 95 -20.89 11.55 2.24
C ASP A 95 -20.21 12.03 0.95
N SER A 96 -18.86 12.23 0.95
CA SER A 96 -18.19 12.71 -0.26
C SER A 96 -18.09 11.61 -1.32
N PRO A 97 -18.45 11.90 -2.61
CA PRO A 97 -18.24 10.95 -3.69
C PRO A 97 -16.76 10.58 -3.83
N ARG A 98 -16.46 9.28 -3.92
CA ARG A 98 -15.09 8.76 -3.99
C ARG A 98 -14.95 7.77 -5.13
N PRO A 99 -13.95 7.94 -6.00
CA PRO A 99 -13.65 6.93 -6.99
C PRO A 99 -13.03 5.68 -6.33
N ARG A 100 -13.12 4.53 -6.99
CA ARG A 100 -12.42 3.32 -6.58
C ARG A 100 -10.97 3.41 -7.04
N THR A 101 -10.09 4.00 -6.24
CA THR A 101 -8.68 4.28 -6.57
C THR A 101 -7.68 3.56 -5.70
N HIS A 102 -8.12 2.53 -4.99
CA HIS A 102 -7.25 1.66 -4.21
C HIS A 102 -7.48 0.20 -4.60
N LEU A 103 -6.41 -0.55 -4.78
CA LEU A 103 -6.43 -1.97 -5.09
C LEU A 103 -6.15 -2.76 -3.83
N VAL A 104 -6.97 -3.79 -3.57
CA VAL A 104 -6.76 -4.76 -2.49
C VAL A 104 -6.91 -6.18 -3.02
N LEU A 105 -6.45 -7.17 -2.27
CA LEU A 105 -6.44 -8.57 -2.68
C LEU A 105 -7.31 -9.44 -1.76
N ARG A 106 -8.08 -10.35 -2.36
CA ARG A 106 -8.66 -11.49 -1.69
C ARG A 106 -7.83 -12.72 -2.03
N VAL A 107 -7.24 -13.35 -1.02
CA VAL A 107 -6.30 -14.47 -1.19
C VAL A 107 -6.88 -15.73 -0.56
N ARG A 108 -6.91 -16.84 -1.31
CA ARG A 108 -7.21 -18.16 -0.78
C ARG A 108 -5.89 -18.88 -0.46
N ALA A 109 -5.65 -19.12 0.80
CA ALA A 109 -4.44 -19.78 1.28
C ALA A 109 -4.76 -20.64 2.52
N ASP A 110 -4.13 -21.78 2.64
CA ASP A 110 -4.21 -22.69 3.81
C ASP A 110 -5.66 -23.02 4.26
N GLY A 111 -6.56 -23.18 3.29
CA GLY A 111 -7.97 -23.49 3.54
C GLY A 111 -8.83 -22.30 4.04
N ALA A 112 -8.28 -21.10 4.09
CA ALA A 112 -8.95 -19.89 4.52
C ALA A 112 -8.92 -18.80 3.44
N VAL A 113 -9.74 -17.75 3.65
CA VAL A 113 -9.79 -16.56 2.78
C VAL A 113 -9.26 -15.37 3.55
N TRP A 114 -8.33 -14.63 2.93
CA TRP A 114 -7.59 -13.54 3.54
C TRP A 114 -7.79 -12.24 2.78
N HIS A 115 -7.87 -11.15 3.51
CA HIS A 115 -7.71 -9.80 3.01
C HIS A 115 -6.23 -9.42 3.10
N ALA A 116 -5.60 -9.15 1.96
CA ALA A 116 -4.20 -8.75 1.87
C ALA A 116 -4.08 -7.40 1.17
N ASP A 117 -3.27 -6.51 1.74
CA ASP A 117 -3.02 -5.18 1.20
C ASP A 117 -1.66 -4.66 1.69
N VAL A 118 -0.71 -4.56 0.79
CA VAL A 118 0.64 -4.02 1.03
C VAL A 118 0.79 -2.59 0.51
N GLY A 119 -0.29 -2.01 -0.06
CA GLY A 119 -0.25 -0.79 -0.86
C GLY A 119 -1.02 0.40 -0.29
N PHE A 120 -1.41 0.44 0.98
CA PHE A 120 -2.13 1.59 1.54
C PHE A 120 -1.20 2.68 2.12
N GLY A 121 0.10 2.55 1.97
CA GLY A 121 1.06 3.51 2.49
C GLY A 121 1.08 3.53 4.02
N ARG A 122 0.92 4.69 4.66
CA ARG A 122 1.00 4.85 6.12
C ARG A 122 0.00 3.99 6.90
N GLY A 123 -1.15 3.65 6.31
CA GLY A 123 -2.21 2.85 6.94
C GLY A 123 -2.16 1.35 6.64
N THR A 124 -1.16 0.86 5.87
CA THR A 124 -1.15 -0.51 5.36
C THR A 124 -1.18 -1.58 6.45
N LEU A 125 -1.80 -2.72 6.16
CA LEU A 125 -1.70 -3.92 6.98
C LEU A 125 -0.25 -4.40 7.03
N LEU A 126 0.21 -4.90 8.19
CA LEU A 126 1.52 -5.55 8.29
C LEU A 126 1.46 -7.02 7.88
N GLU A 127 0.30 -7.65 8.08
CA GLU A 127 0.01 -9.04 7.76
C GLU A 127 -1.42 -9.14 7.22
N PRO A 128 -1.75 -10.17 6.43
CA PRO A 128 -3.13 -10.39 6.02
C PRO A 128 -4.05 -10.61 7.22
N ILE A 129 -5.30 -10.21 7.09
CA ILE A 129 -6.35 -10.49 8.08
C ILE A 129 -7.43 -11.38 7.45
N PRO A 130 -8.24 -12.12 8.24
CA PRO A 130 -9.37 -12.87 7.71
C PRO A 130 -10.28 -11.99 6.86
N PHE A 131 -10.72 -12.52 5.72
CA PHE A 131 -11.60 -11.82 4.80
C PHE A 131 -13.03 -11.79 5.34
N GLY A 132 -13.58 -10.59 5.57
CA GLY A 132 -14.91 -10.38 6.09
C GLY A 132 -14.93 -9.57 7.38
N PRO A 133 -16.13 -9.31 7.96
CA PRO A 133 -16.25 -8.53 9.18
C PRO A 133 -15.56 -9.26 10.35
N GLY A 134 -14.87 -8.51 11.20
CA GLY A 134 -14.20 -9.07 12.38
C GLY A 134 -13.07 -8.21 12.94
N GLY A 135 -12.43 -8.72 13.97
CA GLY A 135 -11.37 -8.06 14.70
C GLY A 135 -11.78 -7.65 16.12
N PRO A 136 -10.92 -6.94 16.85
CA PRO A 136 -9.66 -6.36 16.38
C PRO A 136 -8.57 -7.40 16.11
N HIS A 137 -7.85 -7.23 15.01
CA HIS A 137 -6.63 -7.97 14.69
C HIS A 137 -5.44 -7.13 15.09
N GLU A 138 -4.60 -7.67 15.96
CA GLU A 138 -3.41 -6.98 16.43
C GLU A 138 -2.17 -7.38 15.63
N GLN A 139 -1.42 -6.39 15.16
CA GLN A 139 -0.22 -6.58 14.34
C GLN A 139 0.88 -5.65 14.85
N SER A 140 1.79 -6.18 15.67
CA SER A 140 2.89 -5.43 16.27
C SER A 140 2.43 -4.13 16.98
N GLY A 141 1.33 -4.22 17.74
CA GLY A 141 0.72 -3.10 18.47
C GLY A 141 -0.25 -2.23 17.64
N TRP A 142 -0.25 -2.34 16.31
CA TRP A 142 -1.29 -1.76 15.47
C TRP A 142 -2.54 -2.64 15.51
N ARG A 143 -3.72 -2.02 15.53
CA ARG A 143 -5.00 -2.73 15.63
C ARG A 143 -5.87 -2.39 14.42
N PHE A 144 -6.42 -3.44 13.79
CA PHE A 144 -7.30 -3.34 12.64
C PHE A 144 -8.60 -4.08 12.88
N ARG A 145 -9.67 -3.64 12.25
CA ARG A 145 -10.91 -4.40 12.15
C ARG A 145 -11.59 -4.16 10.81
N VAL A 146 -12.46 -5.08 10.43
CA VAL A 146 -13.35 -4.91 9.28
C VAL A 146 -14.78 -4.82 9.80
N VAL A 147 -15.52 -3.82 9.35
CA VAL A 147 -16.96 -3.63 9.65
C VAL A 147 -17.76 -3.60 8.37
N GLU A 148 -19.05 -3.93 8.48
CA GLU A 148 -20.01 -3.77 7.39
C GLU A 148 -20.57 -2.34 7.35
N ASP A 149 -20.66 -1.76 6.14
CA ASP A 149 -21.34 -0.49 5.88
C ASP A 149 -22.13 -0.61 4.57
N GLY A 150 -23.40 -0.99 4.69
CA GLY A 150 -24.22 -1.37 3.55
C GLY A 150 -23.63 -2.53 2.76
N PRO A 151 -23.33 -2.36 1.45
CA PRO A 151 -22.74 -3.40 0.63
C PRO A 151 -21.20 -3.47 0.75
N GLU A 152 -20.59 -2.54 1.46
CA GLU A 152 -19.14 -2.45 1.58
C GLU A 152 -18.62 -3.10 2.87
N LEU A 153 -17.44 -3.70 2.78
CA LEU A 153 -16.57 -4.01 3.90
C LEU A 153 -15.61 -2.85 4.10
N VAL A 154 -15.49 -2.33 5.32
CA VAL A 154 -14.67 -1.17 5.64
C VAL A 154 -13.54 -1.58 6.56
N LEU A 155 -12.31 -1.42 6.10
CA LEU A 155 -11.13 -1.57 6.93
C LEU A 155 -10.93 -0.32 7.79
N GLN A 156 -10.78 -0.53 9.09
CA GLN A 156 -10.51 0.51 10.07
C GLN A 156 -9.23 0.19 10.86
N THR A 157 -8.52 1.23 11.29
CA THR A 157 -7.39 1.13 12.23
C THR A 157 -7.68 1.90 13.51
N ALA A 158 -7.17 1.44 14.65
CA ALA A 158 -7.27 2.17 15.90
C ALA A 158 -6.18 3.23 15.98
N GLN A 159 -6.56 4.46 16.28
CA GLN A 159 -5.65 5.58 16.52
C GLN A 159 -6.20 6.44 17.67
N ASN A 160 -5.38 6.70 18.70
CA ASN A 160 -5.75 7.50 19.87
C ASN A 160 -7.06 7.02 20.56
N GLY A 161 -7.31 5.71 20.57
CA GLY A 161 -8.51 5.12 21.16
C GLY A 161 -9.76 5.12 20.25
N GLU A 162 -9.71 5.75 19.09
CA GLU A 162 -10.79 5.80 18.11
C GLU A 162 -10.52 4.88 16.92
N TRP A 163 -11.58 4.46 16.24
CA TRP A 163 -11.50 3.71 14.99
C TRP A 163 -11.61 4.65 13.80
N ILE A 164 -10.54 4.69 13.00
CA ILE A 164 -10.42 5.53 11.80
C ILE A 164 -10.62 4.65 10.57
N GLU A 165 -11.52 5.05 9.70
CA GLU A 165 -11.75 4.36 8.42
C GLU A 165 -10.59 4.60 7.46
N LEU A 166 -10.05 3.53 6.91
CA LEU A 166 -9.01 3.58 5.89
C LEU A 166 -9.63 3.56 4.49
N TYR A 167 -10.37 2.51 4.18
CA TYR A 167 -11.06 2.34 2.90
C TYR A 167 -12.24 1.37 3.02
N GLY A 168 -13.17 1.45 2.07
CA GLY A 168 -14.29 0.52 1.92
C GLY A 168 -14.28 -0.12 0.52
N PHE A 169 -14.68 -1.38 0.42
CA PHE A 169 -14.78 -2.12 -0.83
C PHE A 169 -15.98 -3.07 -0.84
N VAL A 170 -16.58 -3.23 -2.01
CA VAL A 170 -17.56 -4.30 -2.23
C VAL A 170 -16.78 -5.61 -2.40
N PRO A 171 -17.17 -6.71 -1.71
CA PRO A 171 -16.43 -7.98 -1.75
C PRO A 171 -16.64 -8.78 -3.05
N GLU A 172 -16.62 -8.10 -4.18
CA GLU A 172 -16.79 -8.66 -5.52
C GLU A 172 -15.51 -8.45 -6.34
N PRO A 173 -14.97 -9.51 -6.97
CA PRO A 173 -13.82 -9.39 -7.84
C PRO A 173 -14.09 -8.47 -9.02
N VAL A 174 -13.06 -7.74 -9.44
CA VAL A 174 -13.12 -6.88 -10.62
C VAL A 174 -12.24 -7.42 -11.75
N PRO A 175 -12.63 -7.23 -13.02
CA PRO A 175 -11.77 -7.53 -14.16
C PRO A 175 -10.58 -6.56 -14.19
N PHE A 176 -9.47 -7.01 -14.79
CA PHE A 176 -8.22 -6.23 -14.81
C PHE A 176 -8.38 -4.86 -15.50
N ILE A 177 -9.26 -4.75 -16.52
CA ILE A 177 -9.54 -3.48 -17.21
C ILE A 177 -10.07 -2.38 -16.27
N ASP A 178 -10.81 -2.74 -15.20
CA ASP A 178 -11.27 -1.77 -14.20
C ASP A 178 -10.08 -1.28 -13.35
N VAL A 179 -9.12 -2.16 -13.08
CA VAL A 179 -7.87 -1.80 -12.40
C VAL A 179 -7.05 -0.84 -13.26
N GLU A 180 -6.90 -1.11 -14.56
CA GLU A 180 -6.22 -0.23 -15.52
C GLU A 180 -6.88 1.16 -15.58
N THR A 181 -8.21 1.19 -15.65
CA THR A 181 -8.99 2.45 -15.66
C THR A 181 -8.77 3.25 -14.38
N SER A 182 -8.80 2.58 -13.23
CA SER A 182 -8.56 3.20 -11.91
C SER A 182 -7.12 3.70 -11.78
N ASN A 183 -6.16 2.92 -12.24
CA ASN A 183 -4.76 3.30 -12.30
C ASN A 183 -4.54 4.54 -13.19
N TRP A 184 -5.10 4.51 -14.41
CA TRP A 184 -4.99 5.65 -15.33
C TRP A 184 -5.51 6.93 -14.69
N PHE A 185 -6.70 6.90 -14.06
CA PHE A 185 -7.22 8.06 -13.32
C PHE A 185 -6.25 8.49 -12.22
N THR A 186 -5.74 7.55 -11.45
CA THR A 186 -4.90 7.84 -10.27
C THR A 186 -3.56 8.46 -10.67
N CYS A 187 -2.92 7.99 -11.74
CA CYS A 187 -1.59 8.46 -12.13
C CYS A 187 -1.57 9.61 -13.14
N THR A 188 -2.71 9.96 -13.79
CA THR A 188 -2.71 10.97 -14.84
C THR A 188 -3.72 12.09 -14.65
N HIS A 189 -4.80 11.86 -13.87
CA HIS A 189 -5.86 12.85 -13.76
C HIS A 189 -5.41 14.06 -12.93
N PRO A 190 -5.58 15.32 -13.40
CA PRO A 190 -5.06 16.52 -12.73
C PRO A 190 -5.65 16.80 -11.34
N ARG A 191 -6.78 16.16 -10.98
CA ARG A 191 -7.35 16.22 -9.62
C ARG A 191 -6.90 15.06 -8.74
N SER A 192 -6.05 14.17 -9.24
CA SER A 192 -5.52 13.07 -8.43
C SER A 192 -4.52 13.61 -7.42
N PRO A 193 -4.66 13.28 -6.12
CA PRO A 193 -3.67 13.66 -5.13
C PRO A 193 -2.29 13.04 -5.38
N PHE A 194 -2.24 11.95 -6.16
CA PHE A 194 -0.97 11.33 -6.55
C PHE A 194 -0.22 12.08 -7.66
N VAL A 195 -0.95 12.91 -8.44
CA VAL A 195 -0.35 13.79 -9.45
C VAL A 195 0.03 15.15 -8.83
N THR A 196 -0.80 15.66 -7.92
CA THR A 196 -0.64 17.01 -7.37
C THR A 196 0.16 17.09 -6.09
N GLY A 197 0.18 16.00 -5.30
CA GLY A 197 0.87 15.93 -4.01
C GLY A 197 2.05 14.96 -4.01
N LEU A 198 2.84 15.03 -2.95
CA LEU A 198 3.94 14.10 -2.66
C LEU A 198 3.52 13.17 -1.52
N ILE A 199 3.72 11.87 -1.70
CA ILE A 199 3.70 10.91 -0.61
C ILE A 199 4.75 9.83 -0.81
N VAL A 200 5.60 9.65 0.20
CA VAL A 200 6.54 8.53 0.31
C VAL A 200 6.37 7.95 1.70
N SER A 201 6.11 6.65 1.81
CA SER A 201 5.93 5.98 3.10
C SER A 201 6.70 4.67 3.16
N ALA A 202 7.17 4.32 4.33
CA ALA A 202 7.83 3.06 4.61
C ALA A 202 7.43 2.53 6.00
N VAL A 203 7.46 1.22 6.14
CA VAL A 203 7.33 0.54 7.42
C VAL A 203 8.70 -0.04 7.78
N ARG A 204 9.16 0.17 9.01
CA ARG A 204 10.40 -0.39 9.52
C ARG A 204 10.17 -1.76 10.15
N GLY A 205 11.26 -2.51 10.39
CA GLY A 205 11.20 -3.84 11.00
C GLY A 205 10.56 -3.88 12.39
N ASP A 206 10.63 -2.77 13.13
CA ASP A 206 9.97 -2.56 14.42
C ASP A 206 8.50 -2.09 14.31
N ALA A 207 7.95 -2.11 13.11
CA ALA A 207 6.61 -1.65 12.76
C ALA A 207 6.39 -0.12 12.89
N THR A 208 7.44 0.67 13.07
CA THR A 208 7.39 2.13 12.96
C THR A 208 7.05 2.52 11.51
N ARG A 209 6.11 3.43 11.35
CA ARG A 209 5.67 3.97 10.08
C ARG A 209 6.27 5.34 9.85
N VAL A 210 6.96 5.52 8.75
CA VAL A 210 7.58 6.79 8.35
C VAL A 210 6.89 7.28 7.07
N SER A 211 6.50 8.55 7.03
CA SER A 211 5.86 9.14 5.85
C SER A 211 6.34 10.57 5.64
N LEU A 212 6.75 10.87 4.41
CA LEU A 212 7.00 12.22 3.93
C LEU A 212 5.88 12.60 2.97
N SER A 213 5.11 13.66 3.28
CA SER A 213 3.99 14.09 2.43
C SER A 213 3.80 15.61 2.50
N ASP A 214 3.12 16.15 1.50
CA ASP A 214 2.73 17.57 1.43
C ASP A 214 1.20 17.80 1.48
N TRP A 215 0.42 16.77 1.81
CA TRP A 215 -1.05 16.84 1.77
C TRP A 215 -1.66 17.74 2.86
N GLU A 216 -1.03 17.87 3.99
CA GLU A 216 -1.40 18.75 5.11
C GLU A 216 -0.26 19.74 5.45
N GLY A 217 0.56 20.06 4.45
CA GLY A 217 1.83 20.75 4.60
C GLY A 217 3.01 19.78 4.56
N LEU A 218 4.12 20.22 3.99
CA LEU A 218 5.29 19.38 3.80
C LEU A 218 5.91 18.97 5.15
N ALA A 219 5.79 17.71 5.50
CA ALA A 219 6.21 17.17 6.78
C ALA A 219 6.69 15.71 6.71
N LEU A 220 7.59 15.35 7.62
CA LEU A 220 7.97 13.98 7.93
C LEU A 220 7.21 13.53 9.18
N SER A 221 6.42 12.47 9.06
CA SER A 221 5.74 11.82 10.18
C SER A 221 6.45 10.52 10.53
N GLU A 222 6.58 10.24 11.82
CA GLU A 222 7.03 8.94 12.33
C GLU A 222 6.03 8.49 13.39
N ASP A 223 5.36 7.35 13.14
CA ASP A 223 4.32 6.82 13.99
C ASP A 223 4.67 5.41 14.47
N ASN A 224 4.38 5.16 15.71
CA ASN A 224 4.36 3.84 16.32
C ASN A 224 3.04 3.65 17.09
N PRO A 225 2.71 2.44 17.55
CA PRO A 225 1.44 2.19 18.25
C PRO A 225 1.20 3.04 19.51
N ALA A 226 2.27 3.57 20.13
CA ALA A 226 2.18 4.40 21.34
C ALA A 226 1.99 5.90 21.03
N GLY A 227 2.20 6.31 19.77
CA GLY A 227 2.06 7.70 19.35
C GLY A 227 2.91 8.04 18.14
N GLY A 228 2.91 9.31 17.75
CA GLY A 228 3.65 9.76 16.57
C GLY A 228 4.20 11.17 16.73
N THR A 229 5.12 11.52 15.84
CA THR A 229 5.70 12.86 15.69
C THR A 229 5.49 13.34 14.27
N VAL A 230 5.27 14.65 14.11
CA VAL A 230 5.20 15.32 12.82
C VAL A 230 6.20 16.46 12.83
N THR A 231 7.15 16.42 11.89
CA THR A 231 8.22 17.42 11.79
C THR A 231 8.08 18.16 10.46
N PRO A 232 7.86 19.47 10.45
CA PRO A 232 7.87 20.26 9.22
C PRO A 232 9.19 20.11 8.49
N VAL A 233 9.15 20.06 7.16
CA VAL A 233 10.29 19.85 6.27
C VAL A 233 10.44 21.01 5.31
N GLN A 234 11.66 21.47 5.05
CA GLN A 234 11.91 22.47 4.02
C GLN A 234 11.98 21.81 2.64
N PRO A 235 11.49 22.44 1.56
CA PRO A 235 11.54 21.87 0.21
C PRO A 235 12.94 21.38 -0.22
N ALA A 236 13.99 22.10 0.16
CA ALA A 236 15.37 21.73 -0.16
C ALA A 236 15.85 20.42 0.51
N GLU A 237 15.14 19.94 1.53
CA GLU A 237 15.51 18.70 2.25
C GLU A 237 14.84 17.45 1.66
N VAL A 238 13.81 17.61 0.82
CA VAL A 238 12.98 16.52 0.30
C VAL A 238 13.81 15.41 -0.34
N GLY A 239 14.67 15.75 -1.30
CA GLY A 239 15.50 14.76 -2.01
C GLY A 239 16.41 13.99 -1.06
N ARG A 240 17.05 14.68 -0.11
CA ARG A 240 17.90 14.04 0.92
C ARG A 240 17.09 13.08 1.80
N LEU A 241 15.89 13.50 2.24
CA LEU A 241 15.03 12.66 3.07
C LEU A 241 14.53 11.43 2.31
N ILE A 242 14.14 11.58 1.04
CA ILE A 242 13.75 10.46 0.19
C ILE A 242 14.87 9.42 0.12
N ALA A 243 16.11 9.85 -0.10
CA ALA A 243 17.25 8.95 -0.16
C ALA A 243 17.57 8.31 1.21
N THR A 244 17.67 9.11 2.27
CA THR A 244 18.17 8.63 3.58
C THR A 244 17.13 7.91 4.43
N ARG A 245 15.84 8.26 4.30
CA ARG A 245 14.77 7.70 5.14
C ARG A 245 14.01 6.56 4.46
N PHE A 246 13.99 6.54 3.12
CA PHE A 246 13.23 5.57 2.32
C PHE A 246 14.09 4.74 1.38
N GLY A 247 15.40 5.02 1.27
CA GLY A 247 16.33 4.27 0.42
C GLY A 247 16.06 4.45 -1.08
N LEU A 248 15.45 5.57 -1.48
CA LEU A 248 15.12 5.87 -2.86
C LEU A 248 16.09 6.91 -3.42
N GLU A 249 16.99 6.49 -4.29
CA GLU A 249 18.03 7.36 -4.87
C GLU A 249 17.57 8.03 -6.18
N GLY A 250 18.24 9.13 -6.56
CA GLY A 250 18.02 9.83 -7.84
C GLY A 250 16.82 10.79 -7.85
N PHE A 251 16.26 11.13 -6.69
CA PHE A 251 15.18 12.10 -6.55
C PHE A 251 15.71 13.39 -5.92
N ASN A 252 16.18 14.29 -6.77
CA ASN A 252 16.44 15.66 -6.38
C ASN A 252 15.09 16.40 -6.44
N GLY A 253 14.67 17.03 -5.34
CA GLY A 253 13.39 17.71 -5.17
C GLY A 253 13.12 18.80 -6.20
#